data_ad9a8c12225c905635c4612c2b04fa3d
#
_entry.id   ad9a8c12225c905635c4612c2b04fa3d
#
_cell.length_a   1.000
_cell.length_b   1.000
_cell.length_c   1.000
_cell.angle_alpha   90.00
_cell.angle_beta   90.00
_cell.angle_gamma   90.00
#
_symmetry.space_group_name_H-M   'P 1'
#
loop_
_entity.id
_entity.type
_entity.pdbx_description
1 polymer ?
#
loop_
_entity_poly.entity_id
_entity_poly.type
_entity_poly.pdbx_seq_one_letter_code
_entity_poly.pdbx_strand_id
1 'polypeptide(L)'
;MAKKNLVMKNPLRVLGLEKKVKEKGAGMGLVIASAGLGKTAILVQIALDSMLWGDKVLHVSIGESFDKTRAWYDDILALMAADEKSDSFQTTVAEIMPNRMIMTFKESNFSQAKLEERLDDLVQQNIYKPVCLVIDGYDFQTGSHAALQEFKEFMVRHGLKMIWFSATTHRDDERKSPAGVPAPCHELDDLFDVALMIAPKDDAIDLKILKCVSCEVDAGTSLTLDPSTMLIKKA
;
A
#
# COMPACT_ATOMS: atom_id res chain seq x y z
N MET A 1 2.70 24.20 6.82
CA MET A 1 1.26 23.87 6.95
C MET A 1 0.84 22.76 5.99
N ALA A 2 1.16 22.79 4.70
CA ALA A 2 0.74 21.81 3.69
C ALA A 2 1.15 20.37 4.04
N LYS A 3 2.39 20.13 4.44
CA LYS A 3 2.85 18.78 4.86
C LYS A 3 2.00 18.21 6.00
N LYS A 4 1.63 19.02 6.99
CA LYS A 4 0.78 18.61 8.11
C LYS A 4 -0.63 18.22 7.66
N ASN A 5 -1.19 18.96 6.71
CA ASN A 5 -2.54 18.69 6.18
C ASN A 5 -2.59 17.44 5.29
N LEU A 6 -1.58 17.24 4.43
CA LEU A 6 -1.43 16.00 3.65
C LEU A 6 -1.33 14.77 4.54
N VAL A 7 -0.55 14.90 5.60
CA VAL A 7 -0.37 13.90 6.63
C VAL A 7 -1.68 13.56 7.34
N MET A 8 -2.47 14.54 7.75
CA MET A 8 -3.71 14.34 8.51
C MET A 8 -4.86 13.76 7.69
N LYS A 9 -4.75 13.78 6.35
CA LYS A 9 -5.75 13.21 5.43
C LYS A 9 -5.41 11.79 4.98
N ASN A 10 -4.31 11.22 5.44
CA ASN A 10 -3.93 9.87 5.05
C ASN A 10 -4.76 8.82 5.79
N PRO A 11 -5.32 7.81 5.07
CA PRO A 11 -6.15 6.78 5.68
C PRO A 11 -5.48 6.03 6.83
N LEU A 12 -4.18 5.70 6.71
CA LEU A 12 -3.46 4.98 7.76
C LEU A 12 -3.41 5.77 9.08
N ARG A 13 -3.29 7.08 8.98
CA ARG A 13 -3.21 7.94 10.16
C ARG A 13 -4.55 8.15 10.83
N VAL A 14 -5.59 8.35 10.02
CA VAL A 14 -6.95 8.46 10.54
C VAL A 14 -7.38 7.16 11.21
N LEU A 15 -6.92 6.03 10.69
CA LEU A 15 -7.09 4.71 11.31
C LEU A 15 -6.14 4.46 12.51
N GLY A 16 -5.22 5.38 12.84
CA GLY A 16 -4.29 5.19 13.95
C GLY A 16 -3.19 4.14 13.73
N LEU A 17 -2.91 3.80 12.46
CA LEU A 17 -1.95 2.75 12.09
C LEU A 17 -0.51 3.25 11.92
N GLU A 18 -0.28 4.57 11.93
CA GLU A 18 1.01 5.17 11.62
C GLU A 18 2.14 4.80 12.58
N LYS A 19 1.85 4.64 13.88
CA LYS A 19 2.87 4.33 14.89
C LYS A 19 3.46 2.95 14.67
N LYS A 20 2.62 1.97 14.35
CA LYS A 20 2.99 0.55 14.25
C LYS A 20 3.79 0.21 13.00
N VAL A 21 3.50 0.89 11.89
CA VAL A 21 4.28 0.75 10.65
C VAL A 21 5.73 1.20 10.87
N LYS A 22 5.99 2.03 11.90
CA LYS A 22 7.32 2.58 12.20
C LYS A 22 8.10 1.89 13.30
N GLU A 23 7.42 1.36 14.29
CA GLU A 23 8.06 0.88 15.54
C GLU A 23 8.49 -0.59 15.51
N LYS A 24 7.87 -1.41 14.66
CA LYS A 24 8.28 -2.80 14.46
C LYS A 24 9.31 -2.91 13.34
N GLY A 25 10.20 -3.87 13.47
CA GLY A 25 11.05 -4.33 12.36
C GLY A 25 10.23 -4.66 11.12
N ALA A 26 10.80 -5.36 10.16
CA ALA A 26 10.17 -5.73 8.90
C ALA A 26 8.74 -6.26 9.08
N GLY A 27 7.75 -5.62 8.44
CA GLY A 27 6.34 -5.96 8.51
C GLY A 27 5.67 -6.04 7.12
N MET A 28 4.59 -6.83 7.02
CA MET A 28 3.82 -6.96 5.78
C MET A 28 2.39 -6.46 5.98
N GLY A 29 1.92 -5.64 5.03
CA GLY A 29 0.57 -5.12 4.97
C GLY A 29 -0.19 -5.60 3.75
N LEU A 30 -1.50 -5.70 3.86
CA LEU A 30 -2.39 -6.19 2.82
C LEU A 30 -3.58 -5.26 2.63
N VAL A 31 -3.85 -4.86 1.39
CA VAL A 31 -5.05 -4.12 0.99
C VAL A 31 -5.89 -5.04 0.11
N ILE A 32 -7.09 -5.40 0.59
CA ILE A 32 -7.96 -6.38 -0.05
C ILE A 32 -9.23 -5.71 -0.55
N ALA A 33 -9.63 -6.02 -1.77
CA ALA A 33 -10.90 -5.60 -2.33
C ALA A 33 -11.29 -6.44 -3.55
N SER A 34 -12.55 -6.38 -3.95
CA SER A 34 -12.96 -6.84 -5.27
C SER A 34 -12.29 -6.02 -6.38
N ALA A 35 -12.28 -6.55 -7.60
CA ALA A 35 -11.73 -5.83 -8.75
C ALA A 35 -12.41 -4.45 -8.92
N GLY A 36 -11.62 -3.43 -9.28
CA GLY A 36 -12.13 -2.08 -9.55
C GLY A 36 -12.45 -1.21 -8.33
N LEU A 37 -12.28 -1.68 -7.10
CA LEU A 37 -12.61 -0.94 -5.88
C LEU A 37 -11.46 -0.07 -5.32
N GLY A 38 -10.51 0.35 -6.14
CA GLY A 38 -9.54 1.37 -5.74
C GLY A 38 -8.36 0.88 -4.88
N LYS A 39 -7.98 -0.41 -4.94
CA LYS A 39 -6.79 -0.92 -4.24
C LYS A 39 -5.53 -0.10 -4.52
N THR A 40 -5.26 0.16 -5.81
CA THR A 40 -4.13 0.97 -6.26
C THR A 40 -4.17 2.38 -5.66
N ALA A 41 -5.34 3.01 -5.59
CA ALA A 41 -5.50 4.35 -4.99
C ALA A 41 -5.13 4.36 -3.50
N ILE A 42 -5.50 3.32 -2.75
CA ILE A 42 -5.11 3.19 -1.34
C ILE A 42 -3.61 2.90 -1.21
N LEU A 43 -3.05 2.03 -2.05
CA LEU A 43 -1.60 1.76 -2.05
C LEU A 43 -0.79 3.02 -2.37
N VAL A 44 -1.25 3.85 -3.31
CA VAL A 44 -0.61 5.14 -3.63
C VAL A 44 -0.69 6.09 -2.43
N GLN A 45 -1.82 6.17 -1.74
CA GLN A 45 -1.93 6.99 -0.53
C GLN A 45 -0.99 6.50 0.59
N ILE A 46 -0.85 5.18 0.76
CA ILE A 46 0.13 4.57 1.69
C ILE A 46 1.56 4.95 1.31
N ALA A 47 1.90 4.84 0.03
CA ALA A 47 3.22 5.23 -0.48
C ALA A 47 3.50 6.73 -0.24
N LEU A 48 2.54 7.60 -0.56
CA LEU A 48 2.65 9.04 -0.31
C LEU A 48 2.86 9.35 1.18
N ASP A 49 2.20 8.62 2.08
CA ASP A 49 2.45 8.77 3.52
C ASP A 49 3.90 8.47 3.90
N SER A 50 4.44 7.36 3.44
CA SER A 50 5.83 6.98 3.67
C SER A 50 6.80 8.03 3.11
N MET A 51 6.54 8.54 1.90
CA MET A 51 7.34 9.58 1.26
C MET A 51 7.30 10.90 2.05
N LEU A 52 6.15 11.28 2.61
CA LEU A 52 6.00 12.46 3.47
C LEU A 52 6.84 12.38 4.75
N TRP A 53 7.16 11.17 5.20
CA TRP A 53 8.09 10.94 6.31
C TRP A 53 9.56 10.96 5.88
N GLY A 54 9.85 11.04 4.58
CA GLY A 54 11.20 11.00 4.03
C GLY A 54 11.67 9.57 3.72
N ASP A 55 10.81 8.58 3.86
CA ASP A 55 11.12 7.21 3.46
C ASP A 55 11.12 7.08 1.94
N LYS A 56 12.12 6.39 1.39
CA LYS A 56 12.15 6.04 -0.04
C LYS A 56 11.26 4.84 -0.29
N VAL A 57 10.35 4.96 -1.25
CA VAL A 57 9.35 3.94 -1.61
C VAL A 57 9.59 3.41 -3.00
N LEU A 58 9.68 2.09 -3.15
CA LEU A 58 9.64 1.42 -4.44
C LEU A 58 8.23 0.87 -4.67
N HIS A 59 7.53 1.43 -5.67
CA HIS A 59 6.25 0.92 -6.14
C HIS A 59 6.49 -0.10 -7.26
N VAL A 60 6.25 -1.36 -6.97
CA VAL A 60 6.31 -2.47 -7.91
C VAL A 60 4.92 -2.70 -8.47
N SER A 61 4.75 -2.51 -9.77
CA SER A 61 3.48 -2.72 -10.47
C SER A 61 3.60 -3.94 -11.39
N ILE A 62 2.73 -4.91 -11.18
CA ILE A 62 2.70 -6.17 -11.94
C ILE A 62 1.47 -6.16 -12.85
N GLY A 63 1.68 -6.33 -14.15
CA GLY A 63 0.61 -6.31 -15.15
C GLY A 63 0.21 -4.92 -15.65
N GLU A 64 0.67 -3.84 -15.00
CA GLU A 64 0.35 -2.48 -15.41
C GLU A 64 1.57 -1.72 -15.94
N SER A 65 1.32 -0.70 -16.77
CA SER A 65 2.37 0.13 -17.34
C SER A 65 2.89 1.17 -16.35
N PHE A 66 4.12 1.63 -16.57
CA PHE A 66 4.71 2.73 -15.82
C PHE A 66 3.83 3.99 -15.85
N ASP A 67 3.33 4.37 -17.04
CA ASP A 67 2.52 5.59 -17.20
C ASP A 67 1.20 5.50 -16.43
N LYS A 68 0.56 4.33 -16.40
CA LYS A 68 -0.68 4.13 -15.64
C LYS A 68 -0.42 4.21 -14.14
N THR A 69 0.65 3.59 -13.65
CA THR A 69 1.03 3.68 -12.24
C THR A 69 1.40 5.11 -11.85
N ARG A 70 2.13 5.83 -12.72
CA ARG A 70 2.45 7.24 -12.51
C ARG A 70 1.21 8.11 -12.45
N ALA A 71 0.26 7.90 -13.37
CA ALA A 71 -0.99 8.66 -13.41
C ALA A 71 -1.78 8.54 -12.09
N TRP A 72 -1.80 7.39 -11.45
CA TRP A 72 -2.42 7.24 -10.13
C TRP A 72 -1.84 8.19 -9.08
N TYR A 73 -0.52 8.38 -9.05
CA TYR A 73 0.11 9.35 -8.15
C TYR A 73 -0.27 10.77 -8.51
N ASP A 74 -0.25 11.11 -9.80
CA ASP A 74 -0.57 12.46 -10.27
C ASP A 74 -2.04 12.81 -9.98
N ASP A 75 -2.97 11.86 -10.18
CA ASP A 75 -4.40 12.03 -9.90
C ASP A 75 -4.68 12.20 -8.40
N ILE A 76 -4.13 11.34 -7.54
CA ILE A 76 -4.31 11.42 -6.09
C ILE A 76 -3.73 12.74 -5.57
N LEU A 77 -2.56 13.16 -6.03
CA LEU A 77 -1.97 14.44 -5.65
C LEU A 77 -2.80 15.63 -6.14
N ALA A 78 -3.35 15.57 -7.36
CA ALA A 78 -4.23 16.62 -7.89
C ALA A 78 -5.53 16.74 -7.05
N LEU A 79 -6.13 15.61 -6.67
CA LEU A 79 -7.31 15.58 -5.79
C LEU A 79 -7.01 16.14 -4.40
N MET A 80 -5.84 15.81 -3.84
CA MET A 80 -5.41 16.37 -2.55
C MET A 80 -5.14 17.89 -2.66
N ALA A 81 -4.61 18.34 -3.80
CA ALA A 81 -4.33 19.77 -4.07
C ALA A 81 -5.60 20.60 -4.23
N ALA A 82 -6.67 20.03 -4.78
CA ALA A 82 -7.93 20.76 -5.00
C ALA A 82 -8.51 21.36 -3.70
N ASP A 83 -8.21 20.73 -2.57
CA ASP A 83 -8.56 21.21 -1.24
C ASP A 83 -7.59 22.25 -0.66
N GLU A 84 -6.40 22.45 -1.26
CA GLU A 84 -5.33 23.29 -0.75
C GLU A 84 -4.77 24.21 -1.84
N LYS A 85 -5.35 25.41 -1.96
CA LYS A 85 -4.85 26.46 -2.85
C LYS A 85 -3.62 27.15 -2.27
N SER A 86 -2.50 26.45 -2.12
CA SER A 86 -1.28 27.11 -1.61
C SER A 86 -0.02 26.67 -2.36
N ASP A 87 0.86 27.60 -2.65
CA ASP A 87 2.19 27.35 -3.21
C ASP A 87 3.00 26.37 -2.36
N SER A 88 2.70 26.27 -1.07
CA SER A 88 3.34 25.33 -0.15
C SER A 88 3.00 23.85 -0.46
N PHE A 89 1.88 23.56 -1.14
CA PHE A 89 1.56 22.20 -1.58
C PHE A 89 2.50 21.75 -2.69
N GLN A 90 2.68 22.57 -3.73
CA GLN A 90 3.57 22.27 -4.86
C GLN A 90 5.02 22.08 -4.39
N THR A 91 5.48 22.91 -3.47
CA THR A 91 6.80 22.76 -2.85
C THR A 91 6.91 21.41 -2.12
N THR A 92 5.90 21.04 -1.32
CA THR A 92 5.91 19.75 -0.62
C THR A 92 5.91 18.56 -1.59
N VAL A 93 5.12 18.63 -2.67
CA VAL A 93 5.12 17.59 -3.71
C VAL A 93 6.51 17.46 -4.35
N ALA A 94 7.13 18.58 -4.74
CA ALA A 94 8.47 18.57 -5.31
C ALA A 94 9.53 17.97 -4.36
N GLU A 95 9.40 18.19 -3.06
CA GLU A 95 10.29 17.61 -2.03
C GLU A 95 10.14 16.11 -1.86
N ILE A 96 8.91 15.56 -1.95
CA ILE A 96 8.68 14.15 -1.70
C ILE A 96 8.83 13.26 -2.94
N MET A 97 8.61 13.78 -4.15
CA MET A 97 8.66 13.00 -5.39
C MET A 97 9.99 12.27 -5.65
N PRO A 98 11.17 12.80 -5.25
CA PRO A 98 12.43 12.07 -5.33
C PRO A 98 12.48 10.80 -4.45
N ASN A 99 11.57 10.66 -3.50
CA ASN A 99 11.43 9.48 -2.64
C ASN A 99 10.57 8.37 -3.29
N ARG A 100 10.13 8.55 -4.53
CA ARG A 100 9.37 7.56 -5.29
C ARG A 100 10.22 6.96 -6.40
N MET A 101 10.20 5.63 -6.50
CA MET A 101 10.62 4.89 -7.68
C MET A 101 9.50 3.94 -8.10
N ILE A 102 9.25 3.81 -9.39
CA ILE A 102 8.28 2.86 -9.95
C ILE A 102 9.05 1.83 -10.75
N MET A 103 8.77 0.55 -10.49
CA MET A 103 9.30 -0.60 -11.23
C MET A 103 8.14 -1.44 -11.74
N THR A 104 8.15 -1.76 -13.04
CA THR A 104 7.06 -2.52 -13.66
C THR A 104 7.51 -3.89 -14.11
N PHE A 105 6.61 -4.86 -13.99
CA PHE A 105 6.79 -6.21 -14.49
C PHE A 105 5.56 -6.62 -15.31
N LYS A 106 5.78 -7.39 -16.38
CA LYS A 106 4.70 -8.18 -16.95
C LYS A 106 4.36 -9.32 -16.00
N GLU A 107 3.08 -9.68 -15.90
CA GLU A 107 2.64 -10.79 -15.02
C GLU A 107 3.45 -12.07 -15.25
N SER A 108 3.64 -12.45 -16.51
CA SER A 108 4.41 -13.65 -16.90
C SER A 108 5.90 -13.60 -16.54
N ASN A 109 6.42 -12.43 -16.19
CA ASN A 109 7.85 -12.21 -15.96
C ASN A 109 8.18 -11.83 -14.51
N PHE A 110 7.17 -11.67 -13.66
CA PHE A 110 7.40 -11.37 -12.26
C PHE A 110 7.88 -12.62 -11.52
N SER A 111 8.90 -12.45 -10.73
CA SER A 111 9.28 -13.35 -9.63
C SER A 111 9.99 -12.53 -8.56
N GLN A 112 9.95 -13.02 -7.32
CA GLN A 112 10.66 -12.37 -6.23
C GLN A 112 12.17 -12.30 -6.51
N ALA A 113 12.77 -13.35 -7.07
CA ALA A 113 14.20 -13.38 -7.43
C ALA A 113 14.55 -12.26 -8.43
N LYS A 114 13.72 -12.01 -9.44
CA LYS A 114 13.94 -10.89 -10.38
C LYS A 114 13.75 -9.53 -9.73
N LEU A 115 12.81 -9.41 -8.80
CA LEU A 115 12.66 -8.18 -8.02
C LEU A 115 13.90 -7.92 -7.17
N GLU A 116 14.41 -8.96 -6.51
CA GLU A 116 15.61 -8.89 -5.68
C GLU A 116 16.84 -8.51 -6.51
N GLU A 117 17.07 -9.18 -7.65
CA GLU A 117 18.16 -8.86 -8.59
C GLU A 117 18.15 -7.37 -8.98
N ARG A 118 16.97 -6.85 -9.40
CA ARG A 118 16.87 -5.44 -9.78
C ARG A 118 17.04 -4.47 -8.61
N LEU A 119 16.61 -4.87 -7.42
CA LEU A 119 16.79 -4.06 -6.23
C LEU A 119 18.27 -4.03 -5.82
N ASP A 120 18.96 -5.18 -5.90
CA ASP A 120 20.40 -5.27 -5.65
C ASP A 120 21.19 -4.35 -6.57
N ASP A 121 20.88 -4.35 -7.87
CA ASP A 121 21.52 -3.46 -8.84
C ASP A 121 21.36 -1.98 -8.45
N LEU A 122 20.14 -1.57 -8.07
CA LEU A 122 19.88 -0.19 -7.64
C LEU A 122 20.64 0.19 -6.36
N VAL A 123 20.74 -0.72 -5.42
CA VAL A 123 21.42 -0.51 -4.14
C VAL A 123 22.93 -0.52 -4.30
N GLN A 124 23.50 -1.49 -5.04
CA GLN A 124 24.94 -1.62 -5.26
C GLN A 124 25.52 -0.45 -6.06
N GLN A 125 24.75 0.05 -7.04
CA GLN A 125 25.12 1.24 -7.82
C GLN A 125 24.85 2.56 -7.07
N ASN A 126 24.34 2.48 -5.83
CA ASN A 126 23.96 3.65 -5.01
C ASN A 126 22.95 4.59 -5.69
N ILE A 127 22.10 4.03 -6.57
CA ILE A 127 21.05 4.77 -7.27
C ILE A 127 19.84 5.00 -6.35
N TYR A 128 19.34 3.89 -5.76
CA TYR A 128 18.13 3.96 -4.95
C TYR A 128 18.09 2.83 -3.91
N LYS A 129 17.92 3.21 -2.65
CA LYS A 129 17.75 2.26 -1.54
C LYS A 129 16.40 2.51 -0.87
N PRO A 130 15.33 1.78 -1.23
CA PRO A 130 14.03 1.91 -0.59
C PRO A 130 14.04 1.33 0.82
N VAL A 131 13.11 1.81 1.64
CA VAL A 131 12.81 1.24 2.97
C VAL A 131 11.37 0.74 3.06
N CYS A 132 10.55 1.10 2.08
CA CYS A 132 9.16 0.64 1.94
C CYS A 132 8.93 0.17 0.50
N LEU A 133 8.27 -0.97 0.34
CA LEU A 133 7.78 -1.46 -0.95
C LEU A 133 6.27 -1.43 -0.98
N VAL A 134 5.73 -1.13 -2.16
CA VAL A 134 4.33 -1.36 -2.51
C VAL A 134 4.32 -2.31 -3.69
N ILE A 135 3.65 -3.45 -3.57
CA ILE A 135 3.54 -4.47 -4.63
C ILE A 135 2.08 -4.57 -5.04
N ASP A 136 1.76 -3.99 -6.18
CA ASP A 136 0.43 -4.00 -6.77
C ASP A 136 0.33 -5.04 -7.89
N GLY A 137 -0.68 -5.91 -7.83
CA GLY A 137 -0.91 -6.97 -8.80
C GLY A 137 -0.21 -8.30 -8.49
N TYR A 138 0.22 -8.55 -7.25
CA TYR A 138 0.73 -9.87 -6.86
C TYR A 138 -0.37 -10.92 -6.95
N ASP A 139 -0.05 -12.07 -7.59
CA ASP A 139 -1.00 -13.18 -7.73
C ASP A 139 -1.02 -14.07 -6.48
N PHE A 140 -2.00 -13.84 -5.62
CA PHE A 140 -2.22 -14.65 -4.42
C PHE A 140 -2.90 -16.00 -4.69
N GLN A 141 -3.41 -16.24 -5.90
CA GLN A 141 -4.02 -17.55 -6.22
C GLN A 141 -2.94 -18.61 -6.42
N THR A 142 -1.81 -18.22 -6.98
CA THR A 142 -0.64 -19.09 -7.15
C THR A 142 0.40 -18.91 -6.04
N GLY A 143 0.23 -17.88 -5.20
CA GLY A 143 1.11 -17.59 -4.08
C GLY A 143 1.01 -18.66 -2.98
N SER A 144 2.16 -19.09 -2.47
CA SER A 144 2.23 -20.04 -1.35
C SER A 144 2.68 -19.34 -0.07
N HIS A 145 2.39 -19.95 1.07
CA HIS A 145 2.91 -19.50 2.36
C HIS A 145 4.46 -19.41 2.34
N ALA A 146 5.13 -20.39 1.73
CA ALA A 146 6.58 -20.38 1.58
C ALA A 146 7.08 -19.18 0.76
N ALA A 147 6.43 -18.86 -0.37
CA ALA A 147 6.82 -17.72 -1.19
C ALA A 147 6.67 -16.39 -0.45
N LEU A 148 5.61 -16.23 0.36
CA LEU A 148 5.46 -15.02 1.19
C LEU A 148 6.43 -14.99 2.38
N GLN A 149 6.80 -16.15 2.92
CA GLN A 149 7.83 -16.23 3.94
C GLN A 149 9.20 -15.78 3.39
N GLU A 150 9.51 -16.12 2.15
CA GLU A 150 10.71 -15.61 1.46
C GLU A 150 10.71 -14.08 1.35
N PHE A 151 9.55 -13.42 1.18
CA PHE A 151 9.46 -11.95 1.23
C PHE A 151 9.84 -11.40 2.60
N LYS A 152 9.54 -12.07 3.70
CA LYS A 152 10.01 -11.63 5.04
C LYS A 152 11.53 -11.72 5.15
N GLU A 153 12.14 -12.76 4.65
CA GLU A 153 13.60 -12.90 4.62
C GLU A 153 14.24 -11.85 3.71
N PHE A 154 13.65 -11.62 2.54
CA PHE A 154 14.05 -10.56 1.62
C PHE A 154 14.02 -9.18 2.30
N MET A 155 12.96 -8.88 3.07
CA MET A 155 12.87 -7.63 3.82
C MET A 155 14.05 -7.45 4.78
N VAL A 156 14.41 -8.49 5.51
CA VAL A 156 15.53 -8.46 6.47
C VAL A 156 16.85 -8.23 5.73
N ARG A 157 17.09 -8.96 4.64
CA ARG A 157 18.32 -8.82 3.83
C ARG A 157 18.51 -7.40 3.31
N HIS A 158 17.44 -6.75 2.86
CA HIS A 158 17.49 -5.40 2.25
C HIS A 158 17.21 -4.26 3.22
N GLY A 159 16.95 -4.55 4.49
CA GLY A 159 16.64 -3.53 5.50
C GLY A 159 15.31 -2.80 5.23
N LEU A 160 14.35 -3.50 4.61
CA LEU A 160 13.02 -2.97 4.36
C LEU A 160 12.21 -2.97 5.66
N LYS A 161 11.46 -1.89 5.89
CA LYS A 161 10.60 -1.74 7.06
C LYS A 161 9.20 -2.28 6.81
N MET A 162 8.68 -2.10 5.59
CA MET A 162 7.31 -2.46 5.26
C MET A 162 7.18 -2.87 3.79
N ILE A 163 6.41 -3.93 3.53
CA ILE A 163 5.91 -4.26 2.20
C ILE A 163 4.39 -4.25 2.25
N TRP A 164 3.76 -3.50 1.35
CA TRP A 164 2.31 -3.50 1.16
C TRP A 164 1.93 -4.23 -0.12
N PHE A 165 0.96 -5.12 -0.02
CA PHE A 165 0.41 -5.85 -1.16
C PHE A 165 -1.03 -5.45 -1.42
N SER A 166 -1.46 -5.54 -2.69
CA SER A 166 -2.87 -5.57 -3.07
C SER A 166 -3.33 -7.00 -3.34
N ALA A 167 -4.52 -7.37 -2.89
CA ALA A 167 -5.15 -8.63 -3.22
C ALA A 167 -6.58 -8.43 -3.74
N THR A 168 -6.97 -9.22 -4.74
CA THR A 168 -8.31 -9.18 -5.32
C THR A 168 -9.13 -10.36 -4.80
N THR A 169 -10.31 -10.07 -4.23
CA THR A 169 -11.28 -11.10 -3.84
C THR A 169 -12.17 -11.48 -5.01
N HIS A 170 -12.61 -12.72 -5.02
CA HIS A 170 -13.59 -13.26 -5.96
C HIS A 170 -14.92 -13.50 -5.26
N ARG A 171 -16.03 -13.18 -5.93
CA ARG A 171 -17.38 -13.26 -5.33
C ARG A 171 -17.79 -14.71 -4.98
N ASP A 172 -17.26 -15.66 -5.73
CA ASP A 172 -17.61 -17.06 -5.59
C ASP A 172 -16.79 -17.78 -4.51
N ASP A 173 -15.84 -17.08 -3.87
CA ASP A 173 -15.00 -17.64 -2.80
C ASP A 173 -15.27 -16.93 -1.48
N GLU A 174 -16.10 -17.53 -0.64
CA GLU A 174 -16.54 -16.98 0.64
C GLU A 174 -15.62 -17.37 1.81
N ARG A 175 -14.55 -18.12 1.56
CA ARG A 175 -13.61 -18.55 2.60
C ARG A 175 -12.94 -17.35 3.27
N LYS A 176 -12.81 -17.44 4.59
CA LYS A 176 -12.16 -16.40 5.42
C LYS A 176 -11.32 -17.05 6.50
N SER A 177 -10.27 -16.37 6.90
CA SER A 177 -9.51 -16.73 8.08
C SER A 177 -10.28 -16.41 9.37
N PRO A 178 -9.83 -16.90 10.53
CA PRO A 178 -10.38 -16.51 11.83
C PRO A 178 -10.35 -15.00 12.10
N ALA A 179 -9.38 -14.28 11.53
CA ALA A 179 -9.28 -12.82 11.58
C ALA A 179 -10.20 -12.12 10.56
N GLY A 180 -10.97 -12.86 9.75
CA GLY A 180 -11.88 -12.32 8.75
C GLY A 180 -11.22 -11.93 7.43
N VAL A 181 -9.95 -12.27 7.21
CA VAL A 181 -9.26 -12.04 5.93
C VAL A 181 -9.83 -12.98 4.88
N PRO A 182 -10.39 -12.47 3.76
CA PRO A 182 -11.01 -13.30 2.75
C PRO A 182 -10.00 -14.00 1.84
N ALA A 183 -10.48 -15.00 1.11
CA ALA A 183 -9.74 -15.60 0.00
C ALA A 183 -9.39 -14.53 -1.06
N PRO A 184 -8.23 -14.68 -1.73
CA PRO A 184 -7.28 -15.79 -1.69
C PRO A 184 -6.26 -15.75 -0.53
N CYS A 185 -6.32 -14.74 0.35
CA CYS A 185 -5.32 -14.52 1.40
C CYS A 185 -5.65 -15.16 2.76
N HIS A 186 -6.78 -15.87 2.87
CA HIS A 186 -7.29 -16.42 4.14
C HIS A 186 -6.37 -17.45 4.82
N GLU A 187 -5.56 -18.18 4.05
CA GLU A 187 -4.58 -19.16 4.57
C GLU A 187 -3.18 -18.54 4.77
N LEU A 188 -3.02 -17.27 4.47
CA LEU A 188 -1.75 -16.53 4.47
C LEU A 188 -1.78 -15.37 5.47
N ASP A 189 -2.88 -15.22 6.21
CA ASP A 189 -3.12 -14.03 7.03
C ASP A 189 -2.16 -13.91 8.21
N ASP A 190 -1.61 -15.03 8.70
CA ASP A 190 -0.59 -15.06 9.75
C ASP A 190 0.72 -14.34 9.36
N LEU A 191 0.97 -14.23 8.05
CA LEU A 191 2.14 -13.53 7.53
C LEU A 191 1.98 -12.01 7.48
N PHE A 192 0.75 -11.50 7.54
CA PHE A 192 0.49 -10.06 7.49
C PHE A 192 0.32 -9.46 8.88
N ASP A 193 0.98 -8.35 9.14
CA ASP A 193 0.84 -7.58 10.37
C ASP A 193 -0.40 -6.68 10.33
N VAL A 194 -0.76 -6.20 9.15
CA VAL A 194 -1.93 -5.35 8.92
C VAL A 194 -2.72 -5.88 7.70
N ALA A 195 -4.03 -6.01 7.83
CA ALA A 195 -4.93 -6.30 6.71
C ALA A 195 -6.08 -5.28 6.68
N LEU A 196 -6.21 -4.60 5.56
CA LEU A 196 -7.24 -3.61 5.29
C LEU A 196 -8.18 -4.11 4.20
N MET A 197 -9.48 -3.96 4.40
CA MET A 197 -10.50 -4.32 3.40
C MET A 197 -11.22 -3.09 2.90
N ILE A 198 -11.33 -2.97 1.58
CA ILE A 198 -12.15 -1.99 0.91
C ILE A 198 -13.45 -2.67 0.49
N ALA A 199 -14.57 -2.17 0.93
CA ALA A 199 -15.88 -2.72 0.60
C ALA A 199 -16.89 -1.61 0.28
N PRO A 200 -17.84 -1.84 -0.64
CA PRO A 200 -18.95 -0.92 -0.85
C PRO A 200 -19.81 -0.82 0.41
N LYS A 201 -20.30 0.37 0.70
CA LYS A 201 -21.21 0.65 1.81
C LYS A 201 -22.17 1.76 1.40
N ASP A 202 -23.40 1.39 1.07
CA ASP A 202 -24.41 2.29 0.55
C ASP A 202 -23.89 3.10 -0.67
N ASP A 203 -23.85 4.42 -0.57
CA ASP A 203 -23.33 5.35 -1.58
C ASP A 203 -21.84 5.74 -1.36
N ALA A 204 -21.15 5.01 -0.53
CA ALA A 204 -19.76 5.26 -0.15
C ALA A 204 -18.90 3.98 -0.23
N ILE A 205 -17.65 4.10 0.12
CA ILE A 205 -16.72 2.99 0.27
C ILE A 205 -16.20 2.98 1.71
N ASP A 206 -16.19 1.80 2.31
CA ASP A 206 -15.66 1.58 3.66
C ASP A 206 -14.24 0.99 3.55
N LEU A 207 -13.28 1.60 4.22
CA LEU A 207 -11.94 1.06 4.43
C LEU A 207 -11.85 0.56 5.87
N LYS A 208 -11.83 -0.75 6.05
CA LYS A 208 -11.93 -1.42 7.34
C LYS A 208 -10.66 -2.14 7.71
N ILE A 209 -10.26 -2.06 8.99
CA ILE A 209 -9.20 -2.88 9.57
C ILE A 209 -9.78 -4.28 9.84
N LEU A 210 -9.27 -5.30 9.15
CA LEU A 210 -9.57 -6.70 9.46
C LEU A 210 -8.64 -7.22 10.55
N LYS A 211 -7.35 -6.88 10.44
CA LYS A 211 -6.29 -7.32 11.33
C LYS A 211 -5.27 -6.23 11.51
N CYS A 212 -4.80 -6.05 12.73
CA CYS A 212 -3.58 -5.30 13.02
C CYS A 212 -2.89 -5.90 14.24
N VAL A 213 -1.69 -6.44 14.03
CA VAL A 213 -0.89 -7.03 15.10
C VAL A 213 -0.29 -5.94 15.97
N SER A 214 -0.59 -5.96 17.27
CA SER A 214 -0.10 -4.99 18.25
C SER A 214 -0.49 -3.53 17.97
N CYS A 215 -1.59 -3.25 17.29
CA CYS A 215 -2.18 -1.91 17.20
C CYS A 215 -3.01 -1.60 18.46
N GLU A 216 -3.13 -0.30 18.78
CA GLU A 216 -4.05 0.18 19.81
C GLU A 216 -5.50 0.31 19.28
N VAL A 217 -5.70 0.00 17.99
CA VAL A 217 -6.98 0.16 17.28
C VAL A 217 -7.63 -1.21 17.11
N ASP A 218 -8.91 -1.29 17.42
CA ASP A 218 -9.66 -2.53 17.34
C ASP A 218 -9.91 -2.98 15.89
N ALA A 219 -9.86 -4.30 15.67
CA ALA A 219 -10.35 -4.87 14.44
C ALA A 219 -11.83 -4.49 14.23
N GLY A 220 -12.19 -4.16 13.01
CA GLY A 220 -13.52 -3.66 12.67
C GLY A 220 -13.62 -2.13 12.62
N THR A 221 -12.65 -1.38 13.15
CA THR A 221 -12.56 0.06 12.93
C THR A 221 -12.50 0.36 11.44
N SER A 222 -13.30 1.30 10.99
CA SER A 222 -13.38 1.68 9.59
C SER A 222 -13.46 3.18 9.39
N LEU A 223 -13.17 3.63 8.18
CA LEU A 223 -13.40 4.99 7.74
C LEU A 223 -14.08 4.99 6.37
N THR A 224 -14.86 6.02 6.13
CA THR A 224 -15.62 6.18 4.89
C THR A 224 -14.79 6.94 3.87
N LEU A 225 -14.72 6.40 2.65
CA LEU A 225 -14.07 7.00 1.50
C LEU A 225 -15.12 7.47 0.49
N ASP A 226 -14.79 8.53 -0.23
CA ASP A 226 -15.54 8.98 -1.39
C ASP A 226 -15.26 8.04 -2.57
N PRO A 227 -16.26 7.41 -3.20
CA PRO A 227 -16.05 6.42 -4.25
C PRO A 227 -15.45 7.02 -5.54
N SER A 228 -15.60 8.33 -5.76
CA SER A 228 -15.06 9.00 -6.96
C SER A 228 -13.59 9.37 -6.83
N THR A 229 -13.11 9.61 -5.63
CA THR A 229 -11.75 10.08 -5.36
C THR A 229 -10.89 9.10 -4.57
N MET A 230 -11.52 8.15 -3.89
CA MET A 230 -10.89 7.24 -2.91
C MET A 230 -10.20 7.99 -1.75
N LEU A 231 -10.48 9.26 -1.58
CA LEU A 231 -10.05 10.04 -0.41
C LEU A 231 -11.06 9.90 0.72
N ILE A 232 -10.63 10.24 1.93
CA ILE A 232 -11.49 10.22 3.11
C ILE A 232 -12.66 11.20 2.89
N LYS A 233 -13.89 10.69 3.01
CA LYS A 233 -15.10 11.50 2.90
C LYS A 233 -15.13 12.48 4.09
N LYS A 234 -15.23 13.76 3.80
CA LYS A 234 -15.42 14.77 4.84
C LYS A 234 -16.81 14.61 5.44
N ALA A 235 -16.90 14.64 6.77
CA ALA A 235 -18.16 14.65 7.48
C ALA A 235 -18.92 15.96 7.25
#